data_bb93a9dad98ccf0d681dba83dc8bc4af
#
_entry.id   bb93a9dad98ccf0d681dba83dc8bc4af
#
_cell.length_a   1.000
_cell.length_b   1.000
_cell.length_c   1.000
_cell.angle_alpha   90.00
_cell.angle_beta   90.00
_cell.angle_gamma   90.00
#
_symmetry.space_group_name_H-M   'P 1'
#
loop_
_entity.id
_entity.type
_entity.pdbx_description
1 polymer ?
#
loop_
_entity_poly.entity_id
_entity_poly.type
_entity_poly.pdbx_seq_one_letter_code
_entity_poly.pdbx_strand_id
1 'polypeptide(L)' 'IEKKIMEIFYNSEKSLNVDEIITLTNLDPATINQNLTFLELKNLIQQNANKYILRR' A
#
# COMPACT_ATOMS: atom_id res chain seq x y z
N ILE A 1 -4.31 -11.10 -1.09
CA ILE A 1 -3.30 -10.09 -1.49
C ILE A 1 -3.63 -8.72 -0.91
N GLU A 2 -4.86 -8.28 -1.09
CA GLU A 2 -5.29 -7.00 -0.55
C GLU A 2 -5.13 -6.95 0.98
N LYS A 3 -5.49 -8.03 1.63
CA LYS A 3 -5.37 -8.15 3.08
C LYS A 3 -3.91 -8.07 3.53
N LYS A 4 -3.02 -8.70 2.79
CA LYS A 4 -1.59 -8.69 3.10
C LYS A 4 -1.02 -7.28 3.01
N ILE A 5 -1.43 -6.53 2.00
CA ILE A 5 -0.99 -5.16 1.81
C ILE A 5 -1.54 -4.27 2.94
N MET A 6 -2.81 -4.47 3.30
CA MET A 6 -3.40 -3.70 4.40
C MET A 6 -2.71 -3.98 5.73
N GLU A 7 -2.29 -5.21 5.98
CA GLU A 7 -1.56 -5.55 7.19
C GLU A 7 -0.27 -4.75 7.29
N ILE A 8 0.42 -4.55 6.18
CA ILE A 8 1.65 -3.79 6.18
C ILE A 8 1.38 -2.34 6.56
N PHE A 9 0.29 -1.76 6.04
CA PHE A 9 -0.09 -0.40 6.41
C PHE A 9 -0.48 -0.30 7.88
N TYR A 10 -1.20 -1.28 8.41
CA TYR A 10 -1.59 -1.28 9.82
C TYR A 10 -0.38 -1.39 10.74
N ASN A 11 0.63 -2.15 10.33
CA ASN A 11 1.83 -2.37 11.13
C ASN A 11 2.85 -1.25 10.98
N SER A 12 2.68 -0.40 10.00
CA SER A 12 3.58 0.73 9.76
C SER A 12 2.91 2.01 10.24
N GLU A 13 3.62 2.77 11.05
CA GLU A 13 3.08 4.04 11.57
C GLU A 13 3.40 5.21 10.66
N LYS A 14 4.12 4.97 9.59
CA LYS A 14 4.53 6.00 8.67
C LYS A 14 4.12 5.65 7.26
N SER A 15 4.24 6.63 6.36
CA SER A 15 3.95 6.42 4.95
C SER A 15 4.95 5.44 4.32
N LEU A 16 4.48 4.71 3.30
CA LEU A 16 5.29 3.74 2.60
C LEU A 16 5.32 4.07 1.11
N ASN A 17 6.48 3.94 0.49
CA ASN A 17 6.54 4.04 -0.97
C ASN A 17 6.38 2.65 -1.58
N VAL A 18 6.21 2.61 -2.91
CA VAL A 18 5.96 1.34 -3.61
C VAL A 18 7.12 0.36 -3.42
N ASP A 19 8.34 0.85 -3.45
CA ASP A 19 9.50 -0.02 -3.28
C ASP A 19 9.52 -0.70 -1.92
N GLU A 20 9.16 0.04 -0.88
CA GLU A 20 9.05 -0.53 0.47
C GLU A 20 7.97 -1.60 0.52
N ILE A 21 6.83 -1.34 -0.11
CA ILE A 21 5.74 -2.30 -0.14
C ILE A 21 6.15 -3.57 -0.88
N ILE A 22 6.83 -3.43 -2.01
CA ILE A 22 7.31 -4.58 -2.77
C ILE A 22 8.28 -5.41 -1.92
N THR A 23 9.20 -4.75 -1.24
CA THR A 23 10.17 -5.43 -0.38
C THR A 23 9.49 -6.19 0.74
N LEU A 24 8.50 -5.57 1.39
CA LEU A 24 7.82 -6.16 2.54
C LEU A 24 6.88 -7.29 2.14
N THR A 25 6.25 -7.20 0.97
CA THR A 25 5.29 -8.22 0.52
C THR A 25 5.91 -9.29 -0.35
N ASN A 26 7.03 -8.98 -1.00
CA ASN A 26 7.66 -9.85 -1.97
C ASN A 26 6.73 -10.20 -3.14
N LEU A 27 5.83 -9.28 -3.48
CA LEU A 27 4.93 -9.40 -4.62
C LEU A 27 5.49 -8.62 -5.80
N ASP A 28 5.04 -8.94 -7.01
CA ASP A 28 5.51 -8.22 -8.18
C ASP A 28 4.91 -6.81 -8.27
N PRO A 29 5.59 -5.87 -8.92
CA PRO A 29 5.12 -4.48 -8.98
C PRO A 29 3.74 -4.32 -9.59
N ALA A 30 3.41 -5.10 -10.62
CA ALA A 30 2.10 -4.98 -11.26
C ALA A 30 0.98 -5.33 -10.29
N THR A 31 1.15 -6.42 -9.52
CA THR A 31 0.18 -6.83 -8.51
C THR A 31 0.05 -5.76 -7.42
N ILE A 32 1.16 -5.22 -6.97
CA ILE A 32 1.16 -4.17 -5.95
C ILE A 32 0.41 -2.94 -6.45
N ASN A 33 0.71 -2.46 -7.64
CA ASN A 33 0.07 -1.27 -8.18
C ASN A 33 -1.42 -1.45 -8.37
N GLN A 34 -1.84 -2.62 -8.83
CA GLN A 34 -3.25 -2.93 -9.00
C GLN A 34 -3.99 -2.88 -7.66
N ASN A 35 -3.42 -3.49 -6.65
CA ASN A 35 -4.04 -3.52 -5.32
C ASN A 35 -4.04 -2.15 -4.66
N LEU A 36 -2.97 -1.37 -4.82
CA LEU A 36 -2.93 -0.01 -4.29
C LEU A 36 -4.01 0.85 -4.92
N THR A 37 -4.24 0.70 -6.23
CA THR A 37 -5.29 1.43 -6.92
C THR A 37 -6.66 1.08 -6.34
N PHE A 38 -6.94 -0.20 -6.12
CA PHE A 38 -8.21 -0.63 -5.52
C PHE A 38 -8.39 -0.07 -4.11
N LEU A 39 -7.35 -0.14 -3.30
CA LEU A 39 -7.42 0.36 -1.93
C LEU A 39 -7.64 1.87 -1.89
N GLU A 40 -7.03 2.58 -2.82
CA GLU A 40 -7.22 4.02 -2.94
C GLU A 40 -8.65 4.36 -3.35
N LEU A 41 -9.20 3.60 -4.30
CA LEU A 41 -10.59 3.79 -4.74
C LEU A 41 -11.58 3.51 -3.61
N LYS A 42 -11.24 2.62 -2.69
CA LYS A 42 -12.07 2.33 -1.54
C LYS A 42 -11.87 3.30 -0.39
N ASN A 43 -11.00 4.30 -0.58
CA ASN A 43 -10.67 5.29 0.44
C ASN A 43 -10.02 4.69 1.69
N LEU A 44 -9.34 3.58 1.53
CA LEU A 44 -8.62 2.96 2.63
C LEU A 44 -7.20 3.48 2.78
N ILE A 45 -6.61 3.91 1.68
CA ILE A 45 -5.29 4.54 1.66
C ILE A 45 -5.35 5.77 0.78
N GLN A 46 -4.36 6.64 0.94
CA GLN A 46 -4.23 7.79 0.05
C GLN A 46 -2.77 7.99 -0.33
N GLN A 47 -2.57 8.52 -1.52
CA GLN A 47 -1.24 8.82 -2.03
C GLN A 47 -0.90 10.27 -1.68
N ASN A 48 0.30 10.46 -1.14
CA ASN A 48 0.79 11.79 -0.82
C ASN A 48 2.23 11.87 -1.31
N ALA A 49 2.46 12.66 -2.35
CA ALA A 49 3.73 12.67 -3.07
C ALA A 49 4.02 11.28 -3.62
N ASN A 50 5.14 10.67 -3.29
CA ASN A 50 5.48 9.35 -3.79
C ASN A 50 5.21 8.25 -2.78
N LYS A 51 4.40 8.54 -1.76
CA LYS A 51 4.16 7.60 -0.67
C LYS A 51 2.68 7.38 -0.46
N TYR A 52 2.36 6.26 0.13
CA TYR A 52 0.99 5.89 0.49
C TYR A 52 0.86 5.84 1.99
N ILE A 53 -0.26 6.32 2.49
CA ILE A 53 -0.56 6.25 3.92
C ILE A 53 -1.96 5.69 4.13
N LEU A 54 -2.16 5.09 5.30
CA LEU A 54 -3.47 4.60 5.68
C LEU A 54 -4.40 5.78 5.93
N ARG A 55 -5.56 5.72 5.33
CA ARG A 55 -6.55 6.76 5.50
C ARG A 55 -7.43 6.42 6.69
N ARG A 56 -7.55 7.38 7.61
CA ARG A 56 -8.32 7.17 8.84
C ARG A 56 -9.51 8.08 8.93
#